data_08f7eb212e67e0e46f5f431158dbf1a5
#
_entry.id   08f7eb212e67e0e46f5f431158dbf1a5
#
_cell.length_a   1.000
_cell.length_b   1.000
_cell.length_c   1.000
_cell.angle_alpha   90.00
_cell.angle_beta   90.00
_cell.angle_gamma   90.00
#
_symmetry.space_group_name_H-M   'P 1'
#
loop_
_entity.id
_entity.type
_entity.pdbx_description
1 polymer ?
#
loop_
_entity_poly.entity_id
_entity_poly.type
_entity_poly.pdbx_seq_one_letter_code
_entity_poly.pdbx_strand_id
1 'polypeptide(L)'
;MTQAPTPTADTVRRLVRSLLGAAAEGDVRPAATGAAPATWWVGTRHVLRLAPDREAALRQRRELRLRELVRAHVPVTVPTSVAHGEWAPGLTYTLDAKVAGGSGEDHDVSALGEADLAALLTGLREVSVRQAETLGVPRAAPRPLEALRQSAERAGRHLAEADEFDPARPERLTGAAAAQLGVQPGAAPVLVHHGLTGEHLVVAVDGRVRGVLGWGDAVLGDPAEDIAALALCVG
;
A
#
# COMPACT_ATOMS: atom_id res chain seq x y z
N MET A 1 -7.63 19.40 -24.33
CA MET A 1 -6.95 18.76 -23.17
C MET A 1 -5.75 18.02 -23.73
N THR A 2 -4.53 18.45 -23.45
CA THR A 2 -3.31 17.78 -23.92
C THR A 2 -3.17 16.47 -23.15
N GLN A 3 -3.09 15.35 -23.87
CA GLN A 3 -2.89 14.03 -23.25
C GLN A 3 -1.58 14.03 -22.47
N ALA A 4 -1.59 13.45 -21.25
CA ALA A 4 -0.38 13.35 -20.45
C ALA A 4 0.69 12.54 -21.20
N PRO A 5 1.96 12.95 -21.18
CA PRO A 5 3.02 12.21 -21.87
C PRO A 5 3.17 10.83 -21.24
N THR A 6 3.33 9.80 -22.08
CA THR A 6 3.65 8.44 -21.62
C THR A 6 5.15 8.35 -21.33
N PRO A 7 5.58 7.89 -20.15
CA PRO A 7 6.99 7.73 -19.83
C PRO A 7 7.59 6.62 -20.73
N THR A 8 8.58 6.98 -21.51
CA THR A 8 9.37 6.02 -22.31
C THR A 8 10.63 5.62 -21.56
N ALA A 9 11.23 4.48 -21.91
CA ALA A 9 12.51 4.05 -21.33
C ALA A 9 13.59 5.14 -21.49
N ASP A 10 13.60 5.88 -22.60
CA ASP A 10 14.56 6.96 -22.84
C ASP A 10 14.32 8.19 -21.94
N THR A 11 13.04 8.51 -21.68
CA THR A 11 12.68 9.57 -20.72
C THR A 11 13.15 9.19 -19.33
N VAL A 12 12.92 7.93 -18.92
CA VAL A 12 13.34 7.41 -17.61
C VAL A 12 14.87 7.39 -17.48
N ARG A 13 15.60 6.89 -18.49
CA ARG A 13 17.07 6.88 -18.48
C ARG A 13 17.65 8.29 -18.36
N ARG A 14 17.12 9.25 -19.11
CA ARG A 14 17.56 10.67 -19.01
C ARG A 14 17.33 11.23 -17.61
N LEU A 15 16.16 10.96 -17.00
CA LEU A 15 15.85 11.39 -15.64
C LEU A 15 16.81 10.74 -14.64
N VAL A 16 17.01 9.42 -14.70
CA VAL A 16 17.94 8.69 -13.82
C VAL A 16 19.37 9.23 -13.95
N ARG A 17 19.82 9.49 -15.17
CA ARG A 17 21.15 10.09 -15.43
C ARG A 17 21.28 11.46 -14.73
N SER A 18 20.26 12.29 -14.79
CA SER A 18 20.28 13.60 -14.15
C SER A 18 20.29 13.53 -12.61
N LEU A 19 19.72 12.47 -12.03
CA LEU A 19 19.59 12.30 -10.57
C LEU A 19 20.79 11.56 -9.95
N LEU A 20 21.30 10.54 -10.61
CA LEU A 20 22.32 9.63 -10.06
C LEU A 20 23.63 9.59 -10.86
N GLY A 21 23.72 10.33 -11.97
CA GLY A 21 24.86 10.32 -12.87
C GLY A 21 24.81 9.19 -13.92
N ALA A 22 25.75 9.22 -14.88
CA ALA A 22 25.75 8.34 -16.05
C ALA A 22 25.91 6.83 -15.69
N ALA A 23 26.56 6.51 -14.59
CA ALA A 23 26.78 5.12 -14.18
C ALA A 23 25.47 4.38 -13.81
N ALA A 24 24.42 5.10 -13.42
CA ALA A 24 23.12 4.50 -13.02
C ALA A 24 22.18 4.24 -14.21
N GLU A 25 22.50 4.76 -15.40
CA GLU A 25 21.62 4.69 -16.58
C GLU A 25 21.51 3.28 -17.18
N GLY A 26 22.54 2.47 -17.05
CA GLY A 26 22.65 1.16 -17.71
C GLY A 26 21.71 0.08 -17.19
N ASP A 27 21.15 0.25 -16.01
CA ASP A 27 20.30 -0.77 -15.34
C ASP A 27 18.93 -0.18 -14.96
N VAL A 28 18.21 0.31 -15.97
CA VAL A 28 16.84 0.84 -15.82
C VAL A 28 15.88 -0.11 -16.54
N ARG A 29 14.96 -0.71 -15.79
CA ARG A 29 13.97 -1.65 -16.33
C ARG A 29 12.59 -1.43 -15.68
N PRO A 30 11.49 -1.66 -16.42
CA PRO A 30 10.14 -1.59 -15.85
C PRO A 30 10.00 -2.59 -14.69
N ALA A 31 9.26 -2.22 -13.66
CA ALA A 31 8.98 -3.12 -12.52
C ALA A 31 7.92 -4.16 -12.85
N ALA A 32 7.01 -3.85 -13.79
CA ALA A 32 5.99 -4.78 -14.28
C ALA A 32 5.92 -4.75 -15.80
N THR A 33 5.52 -5.87 -16.39
CA THR A 33 5.22 -5.98 -17.82
C THR A 33 3.80 -5.51 -18.08
N GLY A 34 3.61 -4.40 -18.77
CA GLY A 34 2.29 -3.85 -19.11
C GLY A 34 2.39 -2.55 -19.89
N ALA A 35 1.23 -2.05 -20.37
CA ALA A 35 1.11 -0.95 -21.32
C ALA A 35 1.42 0.41 -20.73
N ALA A 36 2.38 0.79 -20.12
CA ALA A 36 2.90 2.04 -19.57
C ALA A 36 3.33 1.88 -18.11
N PRO A 37 4.50 1.32 -17.86
CA PRO A 37 4.97 1.12 -16.51
C PRO A 37 5.19 2.48 -15.83
N ALA A 38 4.43 2.73 -14.75
CA ALA A 38 4.62 3.90 -13.89
C ALA A 38 5.79 3.70 -12.91
N THR A 39 6.26 2.45 -12.75
CA THR A 39 7.30 2.05 -11.80
C THR A 39 8.46 1.38 -12.52
N TRP A 40 9.68 1.77 -12.14
CA TRP A 40 10.91 1.32 -12.75
C TRP A 40 11.95 0.94 -11.70
N TRP A 41 12.60 -0.19 -11.88
CA TRP A 41 13.81 -0.54 -11.14
C TRP A 41 14.99 0.28 -11.68
N VAL A 42 15.79 0.83 -10.77
CA VAL A 42 17.00 1.58 -11.10
C VAL A 42 18.17 0.95 -10.34
N GLY A 43 18.92 0.14 -11.05
CA GLY A 43 19.92 -0.73 -10.44
C GLY A 43 19.29 -1.70 -9.44
N THR A 44 20.08 -2.06 -8.43
CA THR A 44 19.62 -2.95 -7.34
C THR A 44 19.08 -2.20 -6.13
N ARG A 45 19.23 -0.87 -6.08
CA ARG A 45 19.04 -0.08 -4.86
C ARG A 45 17.89 0.92 -4.89
N HIS A 46 17.32 1.20 -6.06
CA HIS A 46 16.29 2.25 -6.17
C HIS A 46 15.09 1.80 -6.97
N VAL A 47 13.97 2.47 -6.69
CA VAL A 47 12.71 2.35 -7.43
C VAL A 47 12.30 3.76 -7.85
N LEU A 48 12.12 3.98 -9.14
CA LEU A 48 11.58 5.22 -9.69
C LEU A 48 10.10 5.04 -9.97
N ARG A 49 9.26 5.91 -9.43
CA ARG A 49 7.82 5.97 -9.70
C ARG A 49 7.48 7.29 -10.37
N LEU A 50 6.75 7.23 -11.47
CA LEU A 50 6.33 8.37 -12.28
C LEU A 50 4.81 8.50 -12.20
N ALA A 51 4.29 9.62 -11.78
CA ALA A 51 2.85 9.86 -11.79
C ALA A 51 2.35 9.95 -13.25
N PRO A 52 1.41 9.10 -13.66
CA PRO A 52 0.90 9.09 -15.04
C PRO A 52 -0.05 10.25 -15.33
N ASP A 53 -0.65 10.83 -14.29
CA ASP A 53 -1.60 11.93 -14.38
C ASP A 53 -1.50 12.85 -13.15
N ARG A 54 -2.28 13.93 -13.17
CA ARG A 54 -2.27 14.93 -12.09
C ARG A 54 -2.83 14.40 -10.76
N GLU A 55 -3.80 13.50 -10.81
CA GLU A 55 -4.36 12.91 -9.60
C GLU A 55 -3.33 12.01 -8.91
N ALA A 56 -2.65 11.15 -9.67
CA ALA A 56 -1.53 10.36 -9.17
C ALA A 56 -0.38 11.25 -8.64
N ALA A 57 -0.11 12.39 -9.29
CA ALA A 57 0.89 13.33 -8.81
C ALA A 57 0.49 13.96 -7.47
N LEU A 58 -0.78 14.28 -7.26
CA LEU A 58 -1.28 14.78 -5.97
C LEU A 58 -1.20 13.70 -4.88
N ARG A 59 -1.60 12.46 -5.19
CA ARG A 59 -1.45 11.32 -4.28
C ARG A 59 0.02 11.10 -3.90
N GLN A 60 0.93 11.13 -4.87
CA GLN A 60 2.36 10.92 -4.63
C GLN A 60 2.97 12.02 -3.74
N ARG A 61 2.59 13.30 -3.94
CA ARG A 61 3.02 14.41 -3.06
C ARG A 61 2.50 14.26 -1.64
N ARG A 62 1.26 13.80 -1.46
CA ARG A 62 0.67 13.49 -0.16
C ARG A 62 1.41 12.33 0.49
N GLU A 63 1.61 11.24 -0.25
CA GLU A 63 2.31 10.05 0.19
C GLU A 63 3.71 10.36 0.75
N LEU A 64 4.50 11.20 0.07
CA LEU A 64 5.82 11.60 0.55
C LEU A 64 5.77 12.17 1.96
N ARG A 65 4.87 13.11 2.22
CA ARG A 65 4.70 13.75 3.54
C ARG A 65 4.14 12.79 4.57
N LEU A 66 3.19 11.93 4.16
CA LEU A 66 2.61 10.92 5.04
C LEU A 66 3.67 9.92 5.51
N ARG A 67 4.53 9.44 4.62
CA ARG A 67 5.63 8.52 4.97
C ARG A 67 6.57 9.10 6.04
N GLU A 68 6.85 10.39 6.00
CA GLU A 68 7.64 11.06 7.04
C GLU A 68 6.93 11.05 8.40
N LEU A 69 5.63 11.34 8.42
CA LEU A 69 4.82 11.28 9.63
C LEU A 69 4.77 9.87 10.22
N VAL A 70 4.48 8.87 9.38
CA VAL A 70 4.32 7.46 9.81
C VAL A 70 5.62 6.86 10.33
N ARG A 71 6.76 7.20 9.73
CA ARG A 71 8.09 6.62 10.07
C ARG A 71 8.45 6.78 11.55
N ALA A 72 7.96 7.81 12.21
CA ALA A 72 8.20 8.03 13.63
C ALA A 72 7.40 7.09 14.56
N HIS A 73 6.37 6.42 14.02
CA HIS A 73 5.42 5.63 14.81
C HIS A 73 5.51 4.14 14.57
N VAL A 74 6.11 3.69 13.47
CA VAL A 74 6.11 2.27 13.09
C VAL A 74 7.53 1.67 13.14
N PRO A 75 7.67 0.40 13.56
CA PRO A 75 8.98 -0.25 13.67
C PRO A 75 9.52 -0.79 12.36
N VAL A 76 8.66 -0.91 11.33
CA VAL A 76 9.02 -1.41 10.01
C VAL A 76 9.52 -0.28 9.10
N THR A 77 10.32 -0.61 8.10
CA THR A 77 10.83 0.39 7.16
C THR A 77 9.70 0.97 6.30
N VAL A 78 9.55 2.29 6.33
CA VAL A 78 8.74 3.05 5.38
C VAL A 78 9.67 3.61 4.31
N PRO A 79 9.40 3.41 3.01
CA PRO A 79 10.29 3.82 1.93
C PRO A 79 10.72 5.29 2.04
N THR A 80 12.00 5.55 1.79
CA THR A 80 12.58 6.90 1.79
C THR A 80 12.87 7.32 0.36
N SER A 81 12.38 8.49 -0.04
CA SER A 81 12.72 9.11 -1.31
C SER A 81 14.09 9.78 -1.22
N VAL A 82 15.02 9.35 -2.07
CA VAL A 82 16.35 9.98 -2.23
C VAL A 82 16.28 11.19 -3.17
N ALA A 83 15.28 11.22 -4.05
CA ALA A 83 14.96 12.37 -4.89
C ALA A 83 13.46 12.37 -5.26
N HIS A 84 12.90 13.54 -5.44
CA HIS A 84 11.54 13.75 -5.94
C HIS A 84 11.45 15.07 -6.69
N GLY A 85 10.47 15.22 -7.57
CA GLY A 85 10.29 16.42 -8.37
C GLY A 85 9.23 16.23 -9.46
N GLU A 86 9.35 17.00 -10.54
CA GLU A 86 8.49 16.85 -11.71
C GLU A 86 9.28 16.24 -12.89
N TRP A 87 8.68 15.25 -13.55
CA TRP A 87 9.23 14.66 -14.78
C TRP A 87 8.57 15.20 -16.05
N ALA A 88 7.36 15.79 -15.89
CA ALA A 88 6.65 16.56 -16.89
C ALA A 88 5.77 17.61 -16.18
N PRO A 89 5.27 18.65 -16.88
CA PRO A 89 4.49 19.72 -16.25
C PRO A 89 3.30 19.21 -15.41
N GLY A 90 3.39 19.38 -14.09
CA GLY A 90 2.38 18.93 -13.12
C GLY A 90 2.40 17.43 -12.83
N LEU A 91 3.32 16.66 -13.39
CA LEU A 91 3.49 15.22 -13.17
C LEU A 91 4.76 14.95 -12.36
N THR A 92 4.60 14.33 -11.20
CA THR A 92 5.70 14.11 -10.24
C THR A 92 6.40 12.79 -10.45
N TYR A 93 7.62 12.70 -9.93
CA TYR A 93 8.35 11.45 -9.72
C TYR A 93 8.82 11.32 -8.29
N THR A 94 9.05 10.09 -7.85
CA THR A 94 9.84 9.74 -6.67
C THR A 94 10.89 8.72 -7.04
N LEU A 95 12.11 8.91 -6.53
CA LEU A 95 13.19 7.92 -6.58
C LEU A 95 13.37 7.40 -5.16
N ASP A 96 12.83 6.24 -4.87
CA ASP A 96 12.80 5.67 -3.53
C ASP A 96 13.97 4.69 -3.34
N ALA A 97 14.55 4.66 -2.13
CA ALA A 97 15.46 3.59 -1.74
C ALA A 97 14.68 2.27 -1.67
N LYS A 98 15.21 1.21 -2.29
CA LYS A 98 14.60 -0.12 -2.24
C LYS A 98 14.72 -0.70 -0.84
N VAL A 99 13.60 -1.14 -0.29
CA VAL A 99 13.59 -1.94 0.94
C VAL A 99 14.08 -3.35 0.63
N ALA A 100 15.05 -3.85 1.39
CA ALA A 100 15.63 -5.17 1.17
C ALA A 100 14.69 -6.27 1.66
N GLY A 101 14.43 -7.26 0.81
CA GLY A 101 13.55 -8.41 1.05
C GLY A 101 12.80 -8.80 -0.22
N GLY A 102 11.89 -9.75 -0.10
CA GLY A 102 10.97 -10.19 -1.14
C GLY A 102 9.53 -9.78 -0.84
N SER A 103 8.62 -10.03 -1.79
CA SER A 103 7.18 -9.81 -1.60
C SER A 103 6.64 -10.78 -0.55
N GLY A 104 5.71 -10.32 0.28
CA GLY A 104 4.94 -11.18 1.17
C GLY A 104 3.98 -12.15 0.45
N GLU A 105 3.82 -12.03 -0.88
CA GLU A 105 3.14 -13.04 -1.69
C GLU A 105 4.00 -14.27 -1.96
N ASP A 106 5.34 -14.08 -1.96
CA ASP A 106 6.32 -15.11 -2.29
C ASP A 106 7.05 -15.66 -1.04
N HIS A 107 6.81 -15.07 0.13
CA HIS A 107 7.55 -15.37 1.36
C HIS A 107 6.59 -15.46 2.54
N ASP A 108 6.68 -16.57 3.28
CA ASP A 108 5.90 -16.75 4.50
C ASP A 108 6.34 -15.77 5.60
N VAL A 109 5.35 -15.29 6.34
CA VAL A 109 5.58 -14.45 7.52
C VAL A 109 5.75 -15.36 8.74
N SER A 110 6.85 -15.20 9.47
CA SER A 110 7.11 -15.96 10.70
C SER A 110 6.35 -15.36 11.90
N ALA A 111 6.28 -16.08 13.01
CA ALA A 111 5.72 -15.55 14.26
C ALA A 111 6.37 -14.22 14.72
N LEU A 112 7.65 -14.00 14.40
CA LEU A 112 8.31 -12.70 14.63
C LEU A 112 7.82 -11.64 13.63
N GLY A 113 7.56 -12.04 12.39
CA GLY A 113 6.94 -11.16 11.40
C GLY A 113 5.51 -10.77 11.75
N GLU A 114 4.71 -11.68 12.31
CA GLU A 114 3.38 -11.36 12.86
C GLU A 114 3.48 -10.33 14.01
N ALA A 115 4.49 -10.45 14.87
CA ALA A 115 4.75 -9.46 15.90
C ALA A 115 5.14 -8.09 15.31
N ASP A 116 5.91 -8.06 14.20
CA ASP A 116 6.21 -6.83 13.47
C ASP A 116 4.94 -6.18 12.91
N LEU A 117 4.00 -6.97 12.37
CA LEU A 117 2.69 -6.50 11.88
C LEU A 117 1.80 -5.97 13.00
N ALA A 118 1.75 -6.67 14.13
CA ALA A 118 1.01 -6.19 15.30
C ALA A 118 1.55 -4.84 15.81
N ALA A 119 2.88 -4.69 15.84
CA ALA A 119 3.53 -3.44 16.22
C ALA A 119 3.29 -2.33 15.18
N LEU A 120 3.27 -2.66 13.87
CA LEU A 120 2.86 -1.73 12.81
C LEU A 120 1.45 -1.20 13.05
N LEU A 121 0.46 -2.10 13.23
CA LEU A 121 -0.94 -1.71 13.48
C LEU A 121 -1.08 -0.85 14.74
N THR A 122 -0.31 -1.17 15.77
CA THR A 122 -0.26 -0.35 16.99
C THR A 122 0.27 1.05 16.70
N GLY A 123 1.38 1.15 15.98
CA GLY A 123 1.99 2.43 15.61
C GLY A 123 1.07 3.28 14.71
N LEU A 124 0.33 2.68 13.79
CA LEU A 124 -0.65 3.41 12.96
C LEU A 124 -1.76 4.07 13.79
N ARG A 125 -2.16 3.46 14.90
CA ARG A 125 -3.15 4.03 15.84
C ARG A 125 -2.61 5.22 16.63
N GLU A 126 -1.29 5.33 16.77
CA GLU A 126 -0.62 6.44 17.46
C GLU A 126 -0.38 7.65 16.55
N VAL A 127 -0.51 7.49 15.22
CA VAL A 127 -0.39 8.60 14.28
C VAL A 127 -1.50 9.61 14.52
N SER A 128 -1.13 10.88 14.68
CA SER A 128 -2.10 11.95 14.89
C SER A 128 -3.05 12.11 13.70
N VAL A 129 -4.33 11.80 13.90
CA VAL A 129 -5.41 11.97 12.92
C VAL A 129 -5.41 13.41 12.38
N ARG A 130 -5.28 14.40 13.26
CA ARG A 130 -5.26 15.82 12.88
C ARG A 130 -4.08 16.17 11.97
N GLN A 131 -2.91 15.61 12.23
CA GLN A 131 -1.74 15.85 11.37
C GLN A 131 -1.95 15.17 10.00
N ALA A 132 -2.45 13.94 9.96
CA ALA A 132 -2.75 13.25 8.73
C ALA A 132 -3.81 13.99 7.88
N GLU A 133 -4.86 14.54 8.50
CA GLU A 133 -5.85 15.41 7.82
C GLU A 133 -5.20 16.66 7.22
N THR A 134 -4.30 17.31 7.96
CA THR A 134 -3.56 18.49 7.48
C THR A 134 -2.70 18.16 6.25
N LEU A 135 -2.19 16.92 6.15
CA LEU A 135 -1.47 16.42 4.98
C LEU A 135 -2.40 16.08 3.81
N GLY A 136 -3.71 16.11 4.00
CA GLY A 136 -4.71 15.80 2.99
C GLY A 136 -5.04 14.30 2.88
N VAL A 137 -4.78 13.50 3.95
CA VAL A 137 -5.23 12.11 4.02
C VAL A 137 -6.75 12.10 4.09
N PRO A 138 -7.45 11.40 3.16
CA PRO A 138 -8.91 11.41 3.14
C PRO A 138 -9.48 10.55 4.27
N ARG A 139 -10.70 10.83 4.66
CA ARG A 139 -11.48 9.94 5.52
C ARG A 139 -12.15 8.87 4.66
N ALA A 140 -12.04 7.61 5.10
CA ALA A 140 -12.81 6.53 4.51
C ALA A 140 -14.30 6.75 4.74
N ALA A 141 -15.11 6.48 3.73
CA ALA A 141 -16.55 6.42 3.92
C ALA A 141 -16.91 5.21 4.79
N PRO A 142 -17.77 5.36 5.81
CA PRO A 142 -18.27 4.22 6.57
C PRO A 142 -18.88 3.17 5.64
N ARG A 143 -18.49 1.92 5.80
CA ARG A 143 -19.09 0.79 5.08
C ARG A 143 -20.14 0.15 5.98
N PRO A 144 -21.46 0.30 5.70
CA PRO A 144 -22.49 -0.37 6.46
C PRO A 144 -22.27 -1.90 6.42
N LEU A 145 -22.38 -2.57 7.57
CA LEU A 145 -22.21 -4.04 7.67
C LEU A 145 -23.07 -4.78 6.64
N GLU A 146 -24.28 -4.29 6.40
CA GLU A 146 -25.18 -4.89 5.40
C GLU A 146 -24.60 -4.81 3.97
N ALA A 147 -23.96 -3.71 3.61
CA ALA A 147 -23.30 -3.58 2.29
C ALA A 147 -22.08 -4.52 2.19
N LEU A 148 -21.33 -4.68 3.27
CA LEU A 148 -20.22 -5.64 3.33
C LEU A 148 -20.72 -7.08 3.22
N ARG A 149 -21.81 -7.45 3.93
CA ARG A 149 -22.47 -8.75 3.85
C ARG A 149 -22.91 -9.06 2.42
N GLN A 150 -23.62 -8.13 1.79
CA GLN A 150 -24.08 -8.28 0.40
C GLN A 150 -22.91 -8.42 -0.58
N SER A 151 -21.80 -7.70 -0.34
CA SER A 151 -20.60 -7.82 -1.16
C SER A 151 -19.94 -9.19 -0.98
N ALA A 152 -19.82 -9.66 0.26
CA ALA A 152 -19.28 -10.99 0.57
C ALA A 152 -20.13 -12.11 -0.04
N GLU A 153 -21.47 -12.01 0.05
CA GLU A 153 -22.38 -12.98 -0.57
C GLU A 153 -22.27 -13.02 -2.11
N ARG A 154 -22.07 -11.85 -2.75
CA ARG A 154 -21.84 -11.81 -4.20
C ARG A 154 -20.51 -12.44 -4.58
N ALA A 155 -19.44 -12.11 -3.86
CA ALA A 155 -18.12 -12.68 -4.09
C ALA A 155 -18.12 -14.19 -3.84
N GLY A 156 -18.74 -14.64 -2.73
CA GLY A 156 -18.87 -16.08 -2.41
C GLY A 156 -19.61 -16.86 -3.48
N ARG A 157 -20.70 -16.34 -4.04
CA ARG A 157 -21.40 -16.99 -5.17
C ARG A 157 -20.50 -17.10 -6.40
N HIS A 158 -19.78 -16.02 -6.73
CA HIS A 158 -18.90 -16.02 -7.90
C HIS A 158 -17.76 -17.03 -7.78
N LEU A 159 -17.16 -17.13 -6.60
CA LEU A 159 -16.11 -18.12 -6.31
C LEU A 159 -16.65 -19.55 -6.25
N ALA A 160 -17.88 -19.74 -5.76
CA ALA A 160 -18.54 -21.05 -5.77
C ALA A 160 -18.86 -21.53 -7.20
N GLU A 161 -19.25 -20.61 -8.11
CA GLU A 161 -19.44 -20.91 -9.53
C GLU A 161 -18.12 -21.32 -10.22
N ALA A 162 -16.98 -20.84 -9.72
CA ALA A 162 -15.64 -21.21 -10.18
C ALA A 162 -15.06 -22.44 -9.47
N ASP A 163 -15.80 -23.09 -8.57
CA ASP A 163 -15.36 -24.20 -7.71
C ASP A 163 -14.15 -23.88 -6.82
N GLU A 164 -13.98 -22.58 -6.50
CA GLU A 164 -12.89 -22.07 -5.66
C GLU A 164 -13.32 -21.82 -4.19
N PHE A 165 -14.61 -21.98 -3.87
CA PHE A 165 -15.14 -21.67 -2.55
C PHE A 165 -16.35 -22.52 -2.18
N ASP A 166 -16.31 -23.10 -0.97
CA ASP A 166 -17.45 -23.79 -0.38
C ASP A 166 -18.40 -22.79 0.31
N PRO A 167 -19.62 -22.54 -0.24
CA PRO A 167 -20.57 -21.58 0.31
C PRO A 167 -21.10 -21.98 1.69
N ALA A 168 -20.94 -23.21 2.15
CA ALA A 168 -21.33 -23.66 3.50
C ALA A 168 -20.33 -23.23 4.59
N ARG A 169 -19.14 -22.76 4.19
CA ARG A 169 -18.06 -22.35 5.12
C ARG A 169 -18.30 -21.06 5.91
N PRO A 170 -19.03 -20.02 5.37
CA PRO A 170 -19.28 -18.74 6.09
C PRO A 170 -20.25 -18.82 7.26
N GLU A 171 -21.04 -19.89 7.42
CA GLU A 171 -22.02 -19.99 8.51
C GLU A 171 -21.40 -20.01 9.91
N ARG A 172 -20.06 -19.95 10.02
CA ARG A 172 -19.34 -19.83 11.29
C ARG A 172 -19.31 -18.43 11.90
N LEU A 173 -19.73 -17.39 11.19
CA LEU A 173 -20.04 -16.10 11.80
C LEU A 173 -21.40 -16.24 12.50
N THR A 174 -21.35 -16.72 13.75
CA THR A 174 -22.56 -16.90 14.57
C THR A 174 -23.32 -15.56 14.65
N GLY A 175 -24.65 -15.62 14.65
CA GLY A 175 -25.51 -14.44 14.82
C GLY A 175 -25.16 -13.59 16.05
N ALA A 176 -24.55 -14.21 17.08
CA ALA A 176 -24.01 -13.52 18.25
C ALA A 176 -22.80 -12.63 17.93
N ALA A 177 -21.87 -13.07 17.07
CA ALA A 177 -20.73 -12.24 16.65
C ALA A 177 -21.19 -11.07 15.77
N ALA A 178 -22.13 -11.30 14.86
CA ALA A 178 -22.73 -10.25 14.04
C ALA A 178 -23.51 -9.22 14.89
N ALA A 179 -24.20 -9.66 15.92
CA ALA A 179 -24.89 -8.77 16.86
C ALA A 179 -23.93 -7.94 17.70
N GLN A 180 -22.79 -8.51 18.13
CA GLN A 180 -21.75 -7.78 18.85
C GLN A 180 -21.08 -6.70 17.99
N LEU A 181 -20.84 -6.98 16.71
CA LEU A 181 -20.29 -6.00 15.76
C LEU A 181 -21.27 -4.84 15.50
N GLY A 182 -22.60 -5.11 15.52
CA GLY A 182 -23.62 -4.08 15.33
C GLY A 182 -23.82 -3.15 16.51
N VAL A 183 -23.37 -3.51 17.70
CA VAL A 183 -23.55 -2.75 18.95
C VAL A 183 -22.31 -1.90 19.31
N GLN A 184 -21.15 -2.15 18.73
CA GLN A 184 -19.98 -1.34 19.00
C GLN A 184 -20.15 0.05 18.38
N PRO A 185 -20.09 1.15 19.18
CA PRO A 185 -19.98 2.48 18.62
C PRO A 185 -18.73 2.47 17.72
N GLY A 186 -18.87 2.98 16.50
CA GLY A 186 -17.78 3.01 15.55
C GLY A 186 -16.48 3.48 16.23
N ALA A 187 -15.43 2.70 16.13
CA ALA A 187 -14.14 3.07 16.71
C ALA A 187 -13.72 4.44 16.16
N ALA A 188 -13.07 5.24 17.00
CA ALA A 188 -12.50 6.49 16.52
C ALA A 188 -11.60 6.21 15.31
N PRO A 189 -11.71 6.96 14.22
CA PRO A 189 -10.91 6.71 13.04
C PRO A 189 -9.42 6.84 13.37
N VAL A 190 -8.62 5.94 12.82
CA VAL A 190 -7.16 5.94 12.91
C VAL A 190 -6.57 6.03 11.50
N LEU A 191 -5.26 6.19 11.40
CA LEU A 191 -4.60 6.02 10.12
C LEU A 191 -4.65 4.54 9.73
N VAL A 192 -5.16 4.25 8.53
CA VAL A 192 -5.26 2.93 7.92
C VAL A 192 -4.43 2.96 6.64
N HIS A 193 -3.61 1.96 6.43
CA HIS A 193 -2.82 1.83 5.20
C HIS A 193 -3.73 1.61 3.98
N HIS A 194 -4.86 0.91 4.20
CA HIS A 194 -5.93 0.68 3.21
C HIS A 194 -5.52 -0.21 2.02
N GLY A 195 -4.53 -1.08 2.25
CA GLY A 195 -4.01 -2.02 1.25
C GLY A 195 -2.89 -2.90 1.81
N LEU A 196 -2.98 -3.32 3.09
CA LEU A 196 -1.99 -4.19 3.73
C LEU A 196 -2.16 -5.64 3.26
N THR A 197 -1.85 -5.88 1.98
CA THR A 197 -1.79 -7.19 1.34
C THR A 197 -0.34 -7.67 1.19
N GLY A 198 -0.13 -8.94 0.85
CA GLY A 198 1.21 -9.52 0.68
C GLY A 198 2.10 -8.74 -0.28
N GLU A 199 1.53 -8.17 -1.36
CA GLU A 199 2.25 -7.35 -2.34
C GLU A 199 2.89 -6.08 -1.75
N HIS A 200 2.32 -5.55 -0.67
CA HIS A 200 2.83 -4.36 0.02
C HIS A 200 3.78 -4.68 1.17
N LEU A 201 3.88 -5.95 1.57
CA LEU A 201 4.82 -6.39 2.60
C LEU A 201 6.18 -6.72 1.99
N VAL A 202 7.24 -6.25 2.62
CA VAL A 202 8.61 -6.68 2.30
C VAL A 202 9.08 -7.60 3.40
N VAL A 203 9.23 -8.88 3.06
CA VAL A 203 9.58 -9.95 3.99
C VAL A 203 11.03 -10.40 3.77
N ALA A 204 11.75 -10.60 4.86
CA ALA A 204 13.11 -11.13 4.82
C ALA A 204 13.10 -12.67 4.82
N VAL A 205 14.26 -13.27 4.53
CA VAL A 205 14.43 -14.74 4.49
C VAL A 205 14.08 -15.42 5.82
N ASP A 206 14.18 -14.70 6.93
CA ASP A 206 13.81 -15.17 8.28
C ASP A 206 12.30 -15.01 8.59
N GLY A 207 11.50 -14.59 7.61
CA GLY A 207 10.07 -14.34 7.75
C GLY A 207 9.71 -13.06 8.52
N ARG A 208 10.71 -12.21 8.87
CA ARG A 208 10.46 -10.89 9.48
C ARG A 208 9.93 -9.90 8.48
N VAL A 209 8.97 -9.08 8.86
CA VAL A 209 8.50 -7.96 8.03
C VAL A 209 9.47 -6.80 8.15
N ARG A 210 10.19 -6.52 7.07
CA ARG A 210 11.22 -5.48 7.00
C ARG A 210 10.66 -4.12 6.62
N GLY A 211 9.58 -4.08 5.86
CA GLY A 211 8.99 -2.81 5.44
C GLY A 211 7.61 -2.95 4.83
N VAL A 212 6.95 -1.81 4.67
CA VAL A 212 5.63 -1.69 4.05
C VAL A 212 5.66 -0.63 2.97
N LEU A 213 5.15 -1.01 1.79
CA LEU A 213 5.08 -0.20 0.56
C LEU A 213 3.65 0.31 0.35
N GLY A 214 3.42 1.20 -0.62
CA GLY A 214 2.06 1.50 -1.11
C GLY A 214 1.25 2.49 -0.27
N TRP A 215 1.86 3.45 0.40
CA TRP A 215 1.21 4.45 1.28
C TRP A 215 0.30 5.48 0.57
N GLY A 216 0.18 5.41 -0.76
CA GLY A 216 -0.57 6.39 -1.56
C GLY A 216 -2.07 6.40 -1.31
N ASP A 217 -2.63 5.24 -0.94
CA ASP A 217 -4.06 5.02 -0.73
C ASP A 217 -4.48 5.03 0.75
N ALA A 218 -3.56 5.39 1.65
CA ALA A 218 -3.84 5.49 3.07
C ALA A 218 -4.99 6.47 3.37
N VAL A 219 -5.82 6.11 4.34
CA VAL A 219 -7.02 6.85 4.74
C VAL A 219 -7.12 6.96 6.26
N LEU A 220 -8.01 7.80 6.74
CA LEU A 220 -8.48 7.79 8.13
C LEU A 220 -9.76 6.98 8.20
N GLY A 221 -9.72 5.83 8.83
CA GLY A 221 -10.82 4.86 8.81
C GLY A 221 -10.81 3.88 9.97
N ASP A 222 -11.51 2.78 9.76
CA ASP A 222 -11.61 1.68 10.72
C ASP A 222 -10.36 0.78 10.61
N PRO A 223 -9.60 0.55 11.69
CA PRO A 223 -8.44 -0.34 11.69
C PRO A 223 -8.78 -1.78 11.30
N ALA A 224 -10.03 -2.19 11.37
CA ALA A 224 -10.47 -3.51 10.97
C ALA A 224 -10.19 -3.82 9.48
N GLU A 225 -10.07 -2.79 8.63
CA GLU A 225 -9.76 -2.97 7.21
C GLU A 225 -8.34 -3.56 7.02
N ASP A 226 -7.33 -2.98 7.68
CA ASP A 226 -5.95 -3.48 7.61
C ASP A 226 -5.79 -4.83 8.35
N ILE A 227 -6.49 -5.01 9.48
CA ILE A 227 -6.48 -6.28 10.22
C ILE A 227 -7.05 -7.41 9.36
N ALA A 228 -8.17 -7.18 8.68
CA ALA A 228 -8.78 -8.18 7.81
C ALA A 228 -7.89 -8.50 6.59
N ALA A 229 -7.27 -7.49 5.99
CA ALA A 229 -6.36 -7.68 4.87
C ALA A 229 -5.15 -8.54 5.27
N LEU A 230 -4.53 -8.25 6.42
CA LEU A 230 -3.41 -9.04 6.94
C LEU A 230 -3.84 -10.48 7.30
N ALA A 231 -4.99 -10.68 7.94
CA ALA A 231 -5.48 -12.01 8.27
C ALA A 231 -5.70 -12.91 7.04
N LEU A 232 -5.98 -12.31 5.88
CA LEU A 232 -6.10 -13.06 4.62
C LEU A 232 -4.74 -13.40 3.99
N CYS A 233 -3.68 -12.65 4.35
CA CYS A 233 -2.35 -12.83 3.75
C CYS A 233 -1.41 -13.69 4.59
N VAL A 234 -1.59 -13.71 5.92
CA VAL A 234 -0.66 -14.38 6.86
C VAL A 234 -1.36 -15.46 7.71
N GLY A 235 -2.67 -15.64 7.59
CA GLY A 235 -3.47 -16.70 8.21
C GLY A 235 -3.62 -17.86 7.27
#